data_e90e42e20260c9a733a8e5f84d72897b
#
_entry.id   e90e42e20260c9a733a8e5f84d72897b
#
_cell.length_a   1.000
_cell.length_b   1.000
_cell.length_c   1.000
_cell.angle_alpha   90.00
_cell.angle_beta   90.00
_cell.angle_gamma   90.00
#
_symmetry.space_group_name_H-M   'P 1'
#
loop_
_entity.id
_entity.type
_entity.pdbx_description
1 polymer ?
#
loop_
_entity_poly.entity_id
_entity_poly.type
_entity_poly.pdbx_seq_one_letter_code
_entity_poly.pdbx_strand_id
1 'polypeptide(L)'
;MILDVRTAGEFNTGHIVGSKNIPLDSIGSNLSELKNLNVPIITCCASGMRSGVAARQLSSVGITAVNGGSWYSVKLATDQECK
;
A
#
# COMPACT_ATOMS: atom_id res chain seq x y z
N MET A 1 -0.22 1.33 8.43
CA MET A 1 -1.26 1.62 7.42
C MET A 1 -1.03 0.75 6.19
N ILE A 2 -2.08 0.20 5.63
CA ILE A 2 -2.00 -0.58 4.39
C ILE A 2 -2.36 0.34 3.23
N LEU A 3 -1.46 0.44 2.25
CA LEU A 3 -1.63 1.29 1.07
C LEU A 3 -1.69 0.39 -0.17
N ASP A 4 -2.86 0.34 -0.80
CA ASP A 4 -3.06 -0.42 -2.03
C ASP A 4 -2.77 0.49 -3.21
N VAL A 5 -1.77 0.12 -4.02
CA VAL A 5 -1.32 0.93 -5.14
C VAL A 5 -1.82 0.44 -6.49
N ARG A 6 -2.84 -0.42 -6.47
CA ARG A 6 -3.53 -0.83 -7.70
C ARG A 6 -4.39 0.32 -8.21
N THR A 7 -4.95 0.14 -9.40
CA THR A 7 -5.90 1.13 -9.93
C THR A 7 -7.17 1.14 -9.09
N ALA A 8 -7.94 2.24 -9.19
CA ALA A 8 -9.22 2.35 -8.49
C ALA A 8 -10.19 1.25 -8.91
N GLY A 9 -10.18 0.87 -10.19
CA GLY A 9 -11.04 -0.21 -10.69
C GLY A 9 -10.70 -1.54 -10.05
N GLU A 10 -9.41 -1.87 -9.94
CA GLU A 10 -8.97 -3.09 -9.26
C GLU A 10 -9.37 -3.07 -7.79
N PHE A 11 -9.15 -1.95 -7.12
CA PHE A 11 -9.47 -1.78 -5.70
C PHE A 11 -10.95 -2.00 -5.44
N ASN A 12 -11.81 -1.50 -6.33
CA ASN A 12 -13.26 -1.62 -6.18
C ASN A 12 -13.77 -3.05 -6.35
N THR A 13 -13.01 -3.93 -6.99
CA THR A 13 -13.41 -5.34 -7.15
C THR A 13 -13.11 -6.19 -5.93
N GLY A 14 -12.32 -5.69 -5.01
CA GLY A 14 -11.97 -6.36 -3.76
C GLY A 14 -10.71 -5.75 -3.19
N HIS A 15 -10.70 -5.50 -1.89
CA HIS A 15 -9.56 -4.91 -1.20
C HIS A 15 -9.63 -5.21 0.29
N ILE A 16 -8.58 -4.89 1.01
CA ILE A 16 -8.52 -5.05 2.46
C ILE A 16 -9.33 -3.94 3.12
N VAL A 17 -10.22 -4.31 4.02
CA VAL A 17 -11.02 -3.34 4.79
C VAL A 17 -10.06 -2.43 5.58
N GLY A 18 -10.25 -1.13 5.45
CA GLY A 18 -9.42 -0.14 6.13
C GLY A 18 -8.17 0.26 5.35
N SER A 19 -7.88 -0.37 4.20
CA SER A 19 -6.76 0.03 3.37
C SER A 19 -7.10 1.30 2.59
N LYS A 20 -6.06 2.08 2.27
CA LYS A 20 -6.19 3.28 1.46
C LYS A 20 -5.73 2.95 0.04
N ASN A 21 -6.43 3.50 -0.95
CA ASN A 21 -6.05 3.31 -2.35
C ASN A 21 -5.44 4.59 -2.93
N ILE A 22 -4.18 4.50 -3.32
CA ILE A 22 -3.52 5.52 -4.12
C ILE A 22 -2.79 4.77 -5.23
N PRO A 23 -3.26 4.85 -6.48
CA PRO A 23 -2.58 4.16 -7.57
C PRO A 23 -1.11 4.56 -7.69
N LEU A 24 -0.28 3.66 -8.17
CA LEU A 24 1.16 3.86 -8.22
C LEU A 24 1.56 5.17 -8.90
N ASP A 25 0.91 5.52 -10.00
CA ASP A 25 1.23 6.75 -10.74
C ASP A 25 0.81 8.03 -10.01
N SER A 26 0.06 7.92 -8.92
CA SER A 26 -0.35 9.05 -8.10
C SER A 26 0.45 9.16 -6.79
N ILE A 27 1.35 8.24 -6.51
CA ILE A 27 2.14 8.25 -5.27
C ILE A 27 2.96 9.54 -5.18
N GLY A 28 3.60 9.94 -6.27
CA GLY A 28 4.46 11.12 -6.28
C GLY A 28 3.74 12.40 -5.84
N SER A 29 2.49 12.57 -6.23
CA SER A 29 1.71 13.76 -5.88
C SER A 29 1.13 13.68 -4.45
N ASN A 30 1.27 12.55 -3.78
CA ASN A 30 0.74 12.35 -2.43
C ASN A 30 1.82 12.15 -1.37
N LEU A 31 3.10 12.32 -1.73
CA LEU A 31 4.21 12.06 -0.81
C LEU A 31 4.16 12.92 0.46
N SER A 32 3.90 14.22 0.33
CA SER A 32 3.81 15.10 1.48
C SER A 32 2.72 14.67 2.45
N GLU A 33 1.56 14.36 1.92
CA GLU A 33 0.41 13.92 2.71
C GLU A 33 0.72 12.62 3.43
N LEU A 34 1.32 11.65 2.73
CA LEU A 34 1.69 10.37 3.31
C LEU A 34 2.76 10.51 4.39
N LYS A 35 3.73 11.39 4.15
CA LYS A 35 4.77 11.66 5.14
C LYS A 35 4.21 12.29 6.41
N ASN A 36 3.23 13.17 6.27
CA ASN A 36 2.61 13.83 7.40
C ASN A 36 1.81 12.88 8.30
N LEU A 37 1.40 11.74 7.79
CA LEU A 37 0.72 10.73 8.61
C LEU A 37 1.66 10.16 9.68
N ASN A 38 2.95 10.15 9.42
CA ASN A 38 3.99 9.70 10.36
C ASN A 38 3.73 8.31 10.93
N VAL A 39 3.29 7.38 10.07
CA VAL A 39 3.04 5.99 10.42
C VAL A 39 3.74 5.08 9.42
N PRO A 40 4.14 3.87 9.84
CA PRO A 40 4.69 2.90 8.90
C PRO A 40 3.64 2.50 7.86
N ILE A 41 4.08 2.28 6.62
CA ILE A 41 3.22 1.94 5.51
C ILE A 41 3.60 0.58 4.95
N ILE A 42 2.60 -0.28 4.77
CA ILE A 42 2.75 -1.55 4.07
C ILE A 42 2.05 -1.38 2.72
N THR A 43 2.82 -1.45 1.64
CA THR A 43 2.25 -1.33 0.30
C THR A 43 1.81 -2.69 -0.21
N CYS A 44 0.77 -2.74 -1.01
CA CYS A 44 0.32 -3.96 -1.67
C CYS A 44 -0.22 -3.65 -3.06
N CYS A 45 -0.22 -4.66 -3.91
CA CYS A 45 -0.81 -4.59 -5.26
C CYS A 45 -1.28 -5.99 -5.65
N ALA A 46 -1.43 -6.27 -6.95
CA ALA A 46 -1.88 -7.59 -7.38
C ALA A 46 -0.81 -8.67 -7.18
N SER A 47 0.45 -8.36 -7.52
CA SER A 47 1.54 -9.35 -7.52
C SER A 47 2.77 -8.95 -6.69
N GLY A 48 2.81 -7.72 -6.20
CA GLY A 48 3.96 -7.21 -5.44
C GLY A 48 4.93 -6.36 -6.24
N MET A 49 4.79 -6.28 -7.57
CA MET A 49 5.72 -5.50 -8.40
C MET A 49 5.48 -4.00 -8.27
N ARG A 50 4.25 -3.56 -8.46
CA ARG A 50 3.89 -2.14 -8.30
C ARG A 50 4.12 -1.67 -6.87
N SER A 51 3.75 -2.50 -5.91
CA SER A 51 3.94 -2.16 -4.49
C SER A 51 5.40 -2.09 -4.10
N GLY A 52 6.26 -2.86 -4.74
CA GLY A 52 7.71 -2.76 -4.53
C GLY A 52 8.25 -1.42 -4.99
N VAL A 53 7.81 -0.94 -6.15
CA VAL A 53 8.18 0.39 -6.66
C VAL A 53 7.68 1.47 -5.71
N ALA A 54 6.44 1.37 -5.27
CA ALA A 54 5.85 2.33 -4.34
C ALA A 54 6.62 2.37 -3.02
N ALA A 55 6.98 1.22 -2.46
CA ALA A 55 7.72 1.16 -1.21
C ALA A 55 9.08 1.85 -1.32
N ARG A 56 9.79 1.64 -2.45
CA ARG A 56 11.07 2.32 -2.69
C ARG A 56 10.88 3.83 -2.82
N GLN A 57 9.83 4.25 -3.51
CA GLN A 57 9.54 5.67 -3.70
C GLN A 57 9.26 6.36 -2.35
N LEU A 58 8.46 5.70 -1.51
CA LEU A 58 8.15 6.22 -0.17
C LEU A 58 9.41 6.27 0.71
N SER A 59 10.20 5.21 0.70
CA SER A 59 11.43 5.14 1.50
C SER A 59 12.44 6.20 1.10
N SER A 60 12.47 6.58 -0.17
CA SER A 60 13.42 7.58 -0.67
C SER A 60 13.17 8.97 -0.10
N VAL A 61 12.00 9.23 0.44
CA VAL A 61 11.68 10.52 1.08
C VAL A 61 11.53 10.38 2.60
N GLY A 62 12.03 9.29 3.18
CA GLY A 62 12.09 9.12 4.61
C GLY A 62 10.84 8.51 5.25
N ILE A 63 9.93 7.95 4.46
CA ILE A 63 8.76 7.26 4.99
C ILE A 63 9.15 5.80 5.25
N THR A 64 8.82 5.28 6.42
CA THR A 64 9.01 3.86 6.71
C THR A 64 8.00 3.06 5.92
N ALA A 65 8.46 2.33 4.91
CA ALA A 65 7.58 1.58 4.02
C ALA A 65 8.19 0.23 3.67
N VAL A 66 7.35 -0.79 3.62
CA VAL A 66 7.74 -2.14 3.20
C VAL A 66 6.77 -2.64 2.15
N ASN A 67 7.27 -3.46 1.24
CA ASN A 67 6.44 -4.11 0.23
C ASN A 67 5.75 -5.32 0.84
N GLY A 68 4.44 -5.26 0.98
CA GLY A 68 3.65 -6.38 1.52
C GLY A 68 3.37 -7.48 0.49
N GLY A 69 3.60 -7.21 -0.79
CA GLY A 69 3.34 -8.17 -1.86
C GLY A 69 1.93 -8.06 -2.41
N SER A 70 1.29 -9.19 -2.69
CA SER A 70 -0.08 -9.17 -3.18
C SER A 70 -1.03 -8.76 -2.05
N TRP A 71 -2.10 -8.05 -2.43
CA TRP A 71 -3.08 -7.63 -1.44
C TRP A 71 -3.75 -8.83 -0.76
N TYR A 72 -3.90 -9.92 -1.49
CA TYR A 72 -4.51 -11.12 -0.93
C TYR A 72 -3.63 -11.75 0.15
N SER A 73 -2.32 -11.77 -0.04
CA SER A 73 -1.39 -12.27 0.97
C SER A 73 -1.43 -11.41 2.23
N VAL A 74 -1.46 -10.09 2.06
CA VAL A 74 -1.56 -9.16 3.19
C VAL A 74 -2.91 -9.35 3.91
N LYS A 75 -3.99 -9.54 3.14
CA LYS A 75 -5.31 -9.79 3.70
C LYS A 75 -5.31 -11.05 4.56
N LEU A 76 -4.72 -12.14 4.07
CA LEU A 76 -4.66 -13.39 4.84
C LEU A 76 -3.87 -13.21 6.13
N ALA A 77 -2.78 -12.49 6.10
CA ALA A 77 -1.97 -12.23 7.29
C ALA A 77 -2.74 -11.42 8.34
N THR A 78 -3.46 -10.37 7.91
CA THR A 78 -4.25 -9.55 8.82
C THR A 78 -5.48 -10.29 9.35
N ASP A 79 -6.12 -11.11 8.52
CA ASP A 79 -7.25 -11.92 8.95
C ASP A 79 -6.84 -12.92 10.02
N GLN A 80 -5.64 -13.49 9.92
CA GLN A 80 -5.12 -14.40 10.94
C GLN A 80 -4.87 -13.70 12.26
N GLU A 81 -4.43 -12.45 12.22
CA GLU A 81 -4.18 -11.66 13.43
C GLU A 81 -5.48 -11.30 14.15
N CYS A 82 -6.58 -11.23 13.44
CA CYS A 82 -7.87 -10.87 14.02
C CYS A 82 -8.53 -12.03 14.82
N LYS A 83 -7.92 -13.18 14.79
CA LYS A 83 -8.40 -14.33 15.54
C LYS A 83 -7.74 -14.42 16.89
#